data_e0f0e07e0b2539a2501eeaa5c2b9ef4c
#
_entry.id   e0f0e07e0b2539a2501eeaa5c2b9ef4c
#
_cell.length_a   1.000
_cell.length_b   1.000
_cell.length_c   1.000
_cell.angle_alpha   90.00
_cell.angle_beta   90.00
_cell.angle_gamma   90.00
#
_symmetry.space_group_name_H-M   'P 1'
#
loop_
_entity.id
_entity.type
_entity.pdbx_description
1 polymer ?
#
loop_
_entity_poly.entity_id
_entity_poly.type
_entity_poly.pdbx_seq_one_letter_code
_entity_poly.pdbx_strand_id
1 'polypeptide(L)'
;QRILLSLAKSAKDLGCELFVLDDGWFGNRNNDKAGLGDYTVNKKKLPAGLEGLADRVRSMGMEFGLWFEPESVNTDSDLYRLHPDWALTDKHSPVLGRNQLLLDLTRPEVRDYIVENISAIIDRAGISYVKWDMNRHSIALGAKAHDYILGLYDVLRRIFDPRPNV
;
A
#
# COMPACT_ATOMS: atom_id res chain seq x y z
N GLN A 1 3.17 -10.91 14.88
CA GLN A 1 2.72 -9.74 15.67
C GLN A 1 3.54 -9.54 16.94
N ARG A 2 3.84 -10.60 17.75
CA ARG A 2 4.64 -10.48 19.01
C ARG A 2 6.01 -9.85 18.76
N ILE A 3 6.73 -10.24 17.71
CA ILE A 3 8.04 -9.67 17.34
C ILE A 3 7.92 -8.18 17.03
N LEU A 4 6.89 -7.78 16.26
CA LEU A 4 6.65 -6.37 15.95
C LEU A 4 6.44 -5.51 17.20
N LEU A 5 5.69 -6.02 18.18
CA LEU A 5 5.48 -5.30 19.44
C LEU A 5 6.76 -5.20 20.27
N SER A 6 7.63 -6.22 20.23
CA SER A 6 8.95 -6.14 20.87
C SER A 6 9.83 -5.09 20.20
N LEU A 7 9.83 -5.02 18.86
CA LEU A 7 10.57 -3.99 18.10
C LEU A 7 10.01 -2.58 18.39
N ALA A 8 8.70 -2.43 18.41
CA ALA A 8 8.06 -1.16 18.75
C ALA A 8 8.46 -0.68 20.15
N LYS A 9 8.49 -1.60 21.15
CA LYS A 9 8.96 -1.26 22.49
C LYS A 9 10.41 -0.78 22.48
N SER A 10 11.30 -1.51 21.80
CA SER A 10 12.71 -1.10 21.68
C SER A 10 12.87 0.25 20.99
N ALA A 11 12.09 0.51 19.93
CA ALA A 11 12.07 1.81 19.26
C ALA A 11 11.63 2.94 20.21
N LYS A 12 10.58 2.70 21.01
CA LYS A 12 10.13 3.66 22.03
C LYS A 12 11.20 3.94 23.09
N ASP A 13 11.87 2.89 23.56
CA ASP A 13 12.94 3.02 24.56
C ASP A 13 14.12 3.85 24.02
N LEU A 14 14.30 3.90 22.69
CA LEU A 14 15.28 4.76 21.98
C LEU A 14 14.77 6.18 21.69
N GLY A 15 13.53 6.51 22.05
CA GLY A 15 12.94 7.83 21.84
C GLY A 15 12.23 8.01 20.51
N CYS A 16 11.94 6.95 19.75
CA CYS A 16 11.14 7.07 18.52
C CYS A 16 9.71 7.48 18.85
N GLU A 17 9.15 8.33 18.00
CA GLU A 17 7.79 8.88 18.12
C GLU A 17 6.82 8.22 17.14
N LEU A 18 7.32 7.61 16.08
CA LEU A 18 6.55 6.94 15.02
C LEU A 18 7.08 5.53 14.81
N PHE A 19 6.18 4.55 14.70
CA PHE A 19 6.48 3.18 14.30
C PHE A 19 5.77 2.86 12.99
N VAL A 20 6.52 2.65 11.90
CA VAL A 20 5.97 2.32 10.57
C VAL A 20 6.06 0.82 10.34
N LEU A 21 4.93 0.17 10.09
CA LEU A 21 4.90 -1.21 9.60
C LEU A 21 5.14 -1.22 8.09
N ASP A 22 6.27 -1.78 7.68
CA ASP A 22 6.68 -1.91 6.28
C ASP A 22 5.97 -3.07 5.57
N ASP A 23 6.39 -3.41 4.36
CA ASP A 23 5.82 -4.43 3.46
C ASP A 23 5.55 -5.78 4.16
N GLY A 24 4.59 -6.53 3.63
CA GLY A 24 4.33 -7.92 4.03
C GLY A 24 3.19 -8.14 5.02
N TRP A 25 2.40 -7.13 5.37
CA TRP A 25 1.28 -7.22 6.32
C TRP A 25 -0.02 -7.79 5.72
N PHE A 26 -0.14 -7.86 4.40
CA PHE A 26 -1.38 -8.14 3.65
C PHE A 26 -1.31 -9.44 2.83
N GLY A 27 -2.47 -9.93 2.42
CA GLY A 27 -2.66 -11.01 1.45
C GLY A 27 -1.67 -12.17 1.56
N ASN A 28 -1.24 -12.68 0.42
CA ASN A 28 -0.17 -13.68 0.28
C ASN A 28 1.23 -13.06 0.13
N ARG A 29 1.42 -11.83 0.59
CA ARG A 29 2.68 -11.09 0.53
C ARG A 29 3.76 -11.72 1.40
N ASN A 30 4.30 -12.90 0.99
CA ASN A 30 5.39 -13.60 1.66
C ASN A 30 6.75 -13.38 0.99
N ASN A 31 6.75 -12.76 -0.18
CA ASN A 31 7.91 -12.35 -0.97
C ASN A 31 7.47 -11.23 -1.92
N ASP A 32 8.39 -10.70 -2.72
CA ASP A 32 8.16 -9.60 -3.66
C ASP A 32 7.47 -9.99 -4.98
N LYS A 33 7.12 -11.28 -5.16
CA LYS A 33 6.54 -11.80 -6.40
C LYS A 33 5.03 -12.00 -6.34
N ALA A 34 4.43 -11.85 -5.15
CA ALA A 34 3.01 -12.15 -4.93
C ALA A 34 2.34 -11.12 -4.01
N GLY A 35 1.02 -11.00 -4.14
CA GLY A 35 0.11 -10.32 -3.23
C GLY A 35 0.07 -8.80 -3.34
N LEU A 36 0.94 -8.16 -4.12
CA LEU A 36 0.87 -6.70 -4.29
C LEU A 36 -0.40 -6.32 -5.07
N GLY A 37 -1.17 -5.41 -4.49
CA GLY A 37 -2.52 -5.06 -4.93
C GLY A 37 -3.62 -5.55 -3.98
N ASP A 38 -3.37 -6.62 -3.22
CA ASP A 38 -4.34 -7.27 -2.32
C ASP A 38 -4.21 -6.77 -0.89
N TYR A 39 -4.59 -5.52 -0.60
CA TYR A 39 -4.43 -4.89 0.71
C TYR A 39 -5.43 -5.41 1.77
N THR A 40 -5.58 -6.74 1.84
CA THR A 40 -6.35 -7.42 2.88
C THR A 40 -5.43 -7.93 3.98
N VAL A 41 -5.71 -7.57 5.23
CA VAL A 41 -4.84 -7.91 6.37
C VAL A 41 -4.61 -9.42 6.49
N ASN A 42 -3.36 -9.84 6.54
CA ASN A 42 -3.00 -11.24 6.75
C ASN A 42 -3.15 -11.60 8.24
N LYS A 43 -4.26 -12.25 8.58
CA LYS A 43 -4.59 -12.65 9.98
C LYS A 43 -3.64 -13.71 10.57
N LYS A 44 -2.88 -14.44 9.76
CA LYS A 44 -1.84 -15.35 10.27
C LYS A 44 -0.64 -14.56 10.80
N LYS A 45 -0.26 -13.47 10.15
CA LYS A 45 0.83 -12.58 10.57
C LYS A 45 0.38 -11.60 11.66
N LEU A 46 -0.84 -11.09 11.54
CA LEU A 46 -1.45 -10.11 12.43
C LEU A 46 -2.80 -10.63 12.98
N PRO A 47 -2.77 -11.55 13.96
CA PRO A 47 -4.00 -12.16 14.50
C PRO A 47 -4.99 -11.13 15.07
N ALA A 48 -4.50 -10.04 15.67
CA ALA A 48 -5.34 -8.94 16.17
C ALA A 48 -5.71 -7.89 15.11
N GLY A 49 -5.30 -8.10 13.84
CA GLY A 49 -5.46 -7.10 12.78
C GLY A 49 -4.46 -5.95 12.84
N LEU A 50 -4.60 -5.02 11.91
CA LEU A 50 -3.87 -3.76 11.93
C LEU A 50 -4.33 -2.89 13.11
N GLU A 51 -5.62 -2.84 13.34
CA GLU A 51 -6.25 -2.08 14.42
C GLU A 51 -5.63 -2.46 15.77
N GLY A 52 -5.59 -3.76 16.08
CA GLY A 52 -5.03 -4.24 17.35
C GLY A 52 -3.52 -4.08 17.45
N LEU A 53 -2.79 -4.01 16.34
CA LEU A 53 -1.36 -3.65 16.36
C LEU A 53 -1.19 -2.14 16.61
N ALA A 54 -1.92 -1.32 15.87
CA ALA A 54 -1.87 0.14 15.97
C ALA A 54 -2.23 0.62 17.38
N ASP A 55 -3.30 0.07 18.00
CA ASP A 55 -3.68 0.39 19.38
C ASP A 55 -2.56 0.08 20.38
N ARG A 56 -1.88 -1.05 20.19
CA ARG A 56 -0.75 -1.42 21.06
C ARG A 56 0.44 -0.48 20.88
N VAL A 57 0.74 -0.05 19.66
CA VAL A 57 1.81 0.93 19.39
C VAL A 57 1.44 2.29 20.01
N ARG A 58 0.21 2.75 19.79
CA ARG A 58 -0.28 4.00 20.39
C ARG A 58 -0.27 3.96 21.94
N SER A 59 -0.59 2.81 22.53
CA SER A 59 -0.52 2.66 24.00
C SER A 59 0.91 2.77 24.56
N MET A 60 1.93 2.64 23.72
CA MET A 60 3.34 2.91 24.06
C MET A 60 3.72 4.39 23.90
N GLY A 61 2.79 5.24 23.46
CA GLY A 61 3.02 6.67 23.21
C GLY A 61 3.76 6.95 21.90
N MET A 62 3.50 6.16 20.87
CA MET A 62 3.99 6.39 19.50
C MET A 62 2.85 6.49 18.51
N GLU A 63 3.06 7.21 17.43
CA GLU A 63 2.21 7.20 16.25
C GLU A 63 2.40 5.87 15.48
N PHE A 64 1.39 5.52 14.66
CA PHE A 64 1.46 4.30 13.84
C PHE A 64 1.33 4.62 12.36
N GLY A 65 2.36 4.25 11.59
CA GLY A 65 2.40 4.37 10.13
C GLY A 65 2.30 3.04 9.42
N LEU A 66 1.95 3.10 8.14
CA LEU A 66 1.77 1.91 7.30
C LEU A 66 2.35 2.11 5.90
N TRP A 67 2.99 1.06 5.39
CA TRP A 67 3.52 0.99 4.03
C TRP A 67 2.45 0.56 3.03
N PHE A 68 2.46 1.21 1.86
CA PHE A 68 1.73 0.83 0.66
C PHE A 68 2.59 1.02 -0.59
N GLU A 69 2.33 0.25 -1.63
CA GLU A 69 2.84 0.44 -3.00
C GLU A 69 1.68 0.32 -3.99
N PRO A 70 0.73 1.28 -3.98
CA PRO A 70 -0.57 1.08 -4.60
C PRO A 70 -0.61 1.31 -6.11
N GLU A 71 0.46 1.84 -6.68
CA GLU A 71 0.60 2.01 -8.12
C GLU A 71 1.01 0.72 -8.82
N SER A 72 1.37 -0.32 -8.06
CA SER A 72 1.90 -1.57 -8.56
C SER A 72 1.03 -2.77 -8.20
N VAL A 73 1.07 -3.81 -9.03
CA VAL A 73 0.37 -5.07 -8.83
C VAL A 73 1.27 -6.25 -9.22
N ASN A 74 1.21 -7.36 -8.47
CA ASN A 74 1.82 -8.61 -8.90
C ASN A 74 0.87 -9.39 -9.80
N THR A 75 1.42 -10.15 -10.74
CA THR A 75 0.63 -11.11 -11.54
C THR A 75 0.04 -12.21 -10.67
N ASP A 76 0.69 -12.56 -9.56
CA ASP A 76 0.16 -13.44 -8.52
C ASP A 76 -0.52 -12.61 -7.43
N SER A 77 -1.66 -12.02 -7.76
CA SER A 77 -2.57 -11.33 -6.84
C SER A 77 -4.02 -11.58 -7.26
N ASP A 78 -4.94 -11.43 -6.33
CA ASP A 78 -6.38 -11.52 -6.61
C ASP A 78 -6.83 -10.35 -7.48
N LEU A 79 -6.28 -9.15 -7.22
CA LEU A 79 -6.56 -7.97 -8.02
C LEU A 79 -6.22 -8.20 -9.51
N TYR A 80 -5.02 -8.74 -9.82
CA TYR A 80 -4.63 -8.98 -11.20
C TYR A 80 -5.46 -10.09 -11.85
N ARG A 81 -5.84 -11.12 -11.12
CA ARG A 81 -6.71 -12.20 -11.62
C ARG A 81 -8.10 -11.69 -11.99
N LEU A 82 -8.62 -10.73 -11.24
CA LEU A 82 -9.95 -10.12 -11.48
C LEU A 82 -9.90 -9.06 -12.58
N HIS A 83 -8.82 -8.28 -12.63
CA HIS A 83 -8.68 -7.12 -13.51
C HIS A 83 -7.29 -7.07 -14.20
N PRO A 84 -6.96 -8.05 -15.05
CA PRO A 84 -5.67 -8.04 -15.75
C PRO A 84 -5.54 -6.87 -16.72
N ASP A 85 -6.66 -6.31 -17.18
CA ASP A 85 -6.75 -5.15 -18.07
C ASP A 85 -6.46 -3.82 -17.36
N TRP A 86 -6.35 -3.80 -16.02
CA TRP A 86 -5.97 -2.61 -15.25
C TRP A 86 -4.46 -2.36 -15.24
N ALA A 87 -3.67 -3.35 -15.61
CA ALA A 87 -2.23 -3.21 -15.70
C ALA A 87 -1.81 -2.59 -17.05
N LEU A 88 -0.82 -1.70 -17.00
CA LEU A 88 -0.21 -1.14 -18.19
C LEU A 88 0.52 -2.22 -19.01
N THR A 89 0.31 -2.21 -20.32
CA THR A 89 0.95 -3.11 -21.26
C THR A 89 1.70 -2.34 -22.34
N ASP A 90 2.79 -2.88 -22.85
CA ASP A 90 3.41 -2.41 -24.09
C ASP A 90 3.06 -3.37 -25.23
N LYS A 91 2.47 -2.84 -26.31
CA LYS A 91 2.05 -3.63 -27.49
C LYS A 91 1.34 -4.95 -27.14
N HIS A 92 0.42 -4.87 -26.17
CA HIS A 92 -0.36 -6.00 -25.67
C HIS A 92 0.41 -7.01 -24.79
N SER A 93 1.63 -6.68 -24.38
CA SER A 93 2.40 -7.50 -23.44
C SER A 93 2.60 -6.80 -22.10
N PRO A 94 2.48 -7.51 -20.97
CA PRO A 94 2.78 -6.94 -19.66
C PRO A 94 4.25 -6.52 -19.56
N VAL A 95 4.49 -5.31 -19.03
CA VAL A 95 5.86 -4.82 -18.79
C VAL A 95 6.22 -5.02 -17.34
N LEU A 96 6.89 -6.13 -17.06
CA LEU A 96 7.37 -6.44 -15.71
C LEU A 96 8.62 -5.64 -15.35
N GLY A 97 8.59 -5.06 -14.16
CA GLY A 97 9.76 -4.51 -13.48
C GLY A 97 9.74 -4.95 -12.02
N ARG A 98 10.81 -5.57 -11.53
CA ARG A 98 10.90 -6.14 -10.18
C ARG A 98 9.71 -7.08 -9.84
N ASN A 99 9.31 -7.95 -10.77
CA ASN A 99 8.13 -8.84 -10.66
C ASN A 99 6.79 -8.11 -10.49
N GLN A 100 6.71 -6.84 -10.83
CA GLN A 100 5.53 -6.00 -10.68
C GLN A 100 5.11 -5.42 -12.03
N LEU A 101 3.81 -5.16 -12.15
CA LEU A 101 3.20 -4.37 -13.21
C LEU A 101 2.74 -3.03 -12.64
N LEU A 102 2.67 -1.99 -13.46
CA LEU A 102 1.99 -0.73 -13.09
C LEU A 102 0.50 -0.86 -13.37
N LEU A 103 -0.30 -0.36 -12.45
CA LEU A 103 -1.72 -0.10 -12.67
C LEU A 103 -1.90 1.15 -13.55
N ASP A 104 -2.88 1.16 -14.42
CA ASP A 104 -3.17 2.29 -15.31
C ASP A 104 -3.98 3.38 -14.58
N LEU A 105 -3.30 4.33 -13.94
CA LEU A 105 -3.95 5.44 -13.23
C LEU A 105 -4.65 6.45 -14.15
N THR A 106 -4.56 6.29 -15.46
CA THR A 106 -5.40 7.10 -16.39
C THR A 106 -6.86 6.65 -16.33
N ARG A 107 -7.13 5.42 -15.84
CA ARG A 107 -8.47 4.84 -15.71
C ARG A 107 -9.13 5.26 -14.39
N PRO A 108 -10.33 5.85 -14.41
CA PRO A 108 -11.06 6.25 -13.20
C PRO A 108 -11.30 5.09 -12.23
N GLU A 109 -11.71 3.91 -12.73
CA GLU A 109 -12.02 2.74 -11.91
C GLU A 109 -10.81 2.21 -11.14
N VAL A 110 -9.60 2.34 -11.69
CA VAL A 110 -8.36 1.98 -10.98
C VAL A 110 -8.09 2.94 -9.84
N ARG A 111 -8.27 4.25 -10.09
CA ARG A 111 -8.12 5.27 -9.05
C ARG A 111 -9.15 5.09 -7.94
N ASP A 112 -10.41 4.83 -8.29
CA ASP A 112 -11.48 4.59 -7.33
C ASP A 112 -11.15 3.41 -6.42
N TYR A 113 -10.72 2.29 -6.99
CA TYR A 113 -10.27 1.11 -6.23
C TYR A 113 -9.17 1.45 -5.23
N ILE A 114 -8.12 2.18 -5.66
CA ILE A 114 -7.01 2.55 -4.78
C ILE A 114 -7.49 3.46 -3.64
N VAL A 115 -8.27 4.49 -3.99
CA VAL A 115 -8.79 5.46 -3.00
C VAL A 115 -9.66 4.76 -1.96
N GLU A 116 -10.61 3.94 -2.38
CA GLU A 116 -11.52 3.24 -1.48
C GLU A 116 -10.78 2.29 -0.52
N ASN A 117 -9.90 1.45 -1.07
CA ASN A 117 -9.18 0.46 -0.25
C ASN A 117 -8.24 1.11 0.76
N ILE A 118 -7.42 2.07 0.33
CA ILE A 118 -6.43 2.72 1.19
C ILE A 118 -7.13 3.59 2.24
N SER A 119 -8.11 4.39 1.83
CA SER A 119 -8.90 5.22 2.76
C SER A 119 -9.54 4.37 3.86
N ALA A 120 -10.18 3.27 3.49
CA ALA A 120 -10.81 2.37 4.46
C ALA A 120 -9.81 1.79 5.47
N ILE A 121 -8.58 1.50 5.05
CA ILE A 121 -7.53 0.98 5.94
C ILE A 121 -7.03 2.09 6.86
N ILE A 122 -6.75 3.28 6.33
CA ILE A 122 -6.29 4.43 7.11
C ILE A 122 -7.30 4.74 8.23
N ASP A 123 -8.58 4.87 7.87
CA ASP A 123 -9.64 5.25 8.80
C ASP A 123 -9.86 4.16 9.86
N ARG A 124 -9.93 2.90 9.45
CA ARG A 124 -10.20 1.78 10.35
C ARG A 124 -9.07 1.52 11.35
N ALA A 125 -7.82 1.61 10.93
CA ALA A 125 -6.67 1.36 11.78
C ALA A 125 -6.14 2.64 12.47
N GLY A 126 -6.67 3.82 12.13
CA GLY A 126 -6.20 5.11 12.66
C GLY A 126 -4.74 5.34 12.30
N ILE A 127 -4.42 5.24 11.01
CA ILE A 127 -3.06 5.46 10.50
C ILE A 127 -2.77 6.96 10.50
N SER A 128 -1.63 7.37 11.04
CA SER A 128 -1.17 8.76 11.10
C SER A 128 0.01 9.06 10.15
N TYR A 129 0.53 8.05 9.48
CA TYR A 129 1.61 8.20 8.51
C TYR A 129 1.52 7.12 7.44
N VAL A 130 1.58 7.51 6.18
CA VAL A 130 1.61 6.60 5.03
C VAL A 130 2.99 6.65 4.37
N LYS A 131 3.69 5.51 4.35
CA LYS A 131 4.84 5.32 3.48
C LYS A 131 4.33 4.84 2.12
N TRP A 132 4.20 5.78 1.18
CA TRP A 132 3.84 5.50 -0.21
C TRP A 132 5.11 5.15 -0.99
N ASP A 133 5.24 3.91 -1.40
CA ASP A 133 6.44 3.38 -2.06
C ASP A 133 6.23 3.17 -3.57
N MET A 134 7.33 3.17 -4.33
CA MET A 134 7.36 2.93 -5.76
C MET A 134 8.67 2.22 -6.12
N ASN A 135 8.66 0.87 -6.09
CA ASN A 135 9.87 0.07 -6.23
C ASN A 135 10.20 -0.38 -7.66
N ARG A 136 9.46 0.10 -8.63
CA ARG A 136 9.75 -0.18 -10.05
C ARG A 136 9.87 1.11 -10.85
N HIS A 137 10.58 1.04 -11.96
CA HIS A 137 10.67 2.14 -12.91
C HIS A 137 9.39 2.27 -13.75
N SER A 138 9.11 3.50 -14.23
CA SER A 138 7.90 3.87 -14.94
C SER A 138 8.03 3.85 -16.48
N ILE A 139 8.98 3.09 -17.01
CA ILE A 139 9.25 3.00 -18.47
C ILE A 139 7.99 2.61 -19.28
N ALA A 140 7.08 1.84 -18.66
CA ALA A 140 5.83 1.44 -19.30
C ALA A 140 4.85 2.59 -19.59
N LEU A 141 5.06 3.78 -19.02
CA LEU A 141 4.12 4.91 -19.17
C LEU A 141 4.07 5.48 -20.59
N GLY A 142 5.22 5.62 -21.24
CA GLY A 142 5.29 6.15 -22.60
C GLY A 142 4.50 7.47 -22.76
N ALA A 143 3.63 7.53 -23.76
CA ALA A 143 2.78 8.70 -24.03
C ALA A 143 1.73 8.98 -22.95
N LYS A 144 1.43 8.01 -22.07
CA LYS A 144 0.47 8.16 -20.96
C LYS A 144 1.08 8.84 -19.72
N ALA A 145 2.38 9.15 -19.71
CA ALA A 145 3.08 9.61 -18.50
C ALA A 145 2.43 10.85 -17.86
N HIS A 146 2.01 11.82 -18.66
CA HIS A 146 1.35 13.03 -18.15
C HIS A 146 0.01 12.70 -17.46
N ASP A 147 -0.86 11.98 -18.16
CA ASP A 147 -2.20 11.63 -17.65
C ASP A 147 -2.11 10.69 -16.44
N TYR A 148 -1.10 9.82 -16.43
CA TYR A 148 -0.79 8.97 -15.27
C TYR A 148 -0.48 9.79 -14.00
N ILE A 149 0.39 10.80 -14.14
CA ILE A 149 0.76 11.68 -13.01
C ILE A 149 -0.45 12.51 -12.55
N LEU A 150 -1.30 12.98 -13.46
CA LEU A 150 -2.55 13.64 -13.07
C LEU A 150 -3.47 12.68 -12.31
N GLY A 151 -3.53 11.42 -12.74
CA GLY A 151 -4.26 10.36 -12.03
C GLY A 151 -3.69 10.09 -10.64
N LEU A 152 -2.37 10.08 -10.49
CA LEU A 152 -1.72 9.94 -9.18
C LEU A 152 -2.06 11.11 -8.25
N TYR A 153 -2.02 12.35 -8.75
CA TYR A 153 -2.40 13.53 -7.95
C TYR A 153 -3.89 13.49 -7.56
N ASP A 154 -4.76 12.99 -8.42
CA ASP A 154 -6.17 12.77 -8.09
C ASP A 154 -6.32 11.78 -6.91
N VAL A 155 -5.65 10.63 -7.00
CA VAL A 155 -5.64 9.63 -5.92
C VAL A 155 -5.13 10.20 -4.61
N LEU A 156 -3.96 10.88 -4.62
CA LEU A 156 -3.36 11.45 -3.42
C LEU A 156 -4.28 12.49 -2.77
N ARG A 157 -4.86 13.41 -3.56
CA ARG A 157 -5.81 14.40 -3.04
C ARG A 157 -7.03 13.75 -2.41
N ARG A 158 -7.64 12.80 -3.10
CA ARG A 158 -8.84 12.11 -2.59
C ARG A 158 -8.59 11.33 -1.31
N ILE A 159 -7.36 10.82 -1.10
CA ILE A 159 -6.99 10.12 0.14
C ILE A 159 -6.65 11.11 1.25
N PHE A 160 -5.80 12.13 0.98
CA PHE A 160 -5.18 12.92 2.04
C PHE A 160 -5.88 14.25 2.33
N ASP A 161 -6.54 14.93 1.35
CA ASP A 161 -7.25 16.18 1.66
C ASP A 161 -8.31 16.03 2.76
N PRO A 162 -9.08 14.91 2.82
CA PRO A 162 -10.00 14.69 3.94
C PRO A 162 -9.30 14.32 5.26
N ARG A 163 -7.98 14.09 5.26
CA ARG A 163 -7.19 13.56 6.40
C ARG A 163 -5.95 14.41 6.65
N PRO A 164 -6.10 15.68 7.08
CA PRO A 164 -4.97 16.61 7.19
C PRO A 164 -3.94 16.22 8.26
N ASN A 165 -4.24 15.20 9.06
CA ASN A 165 -3.35 14.70 10.13
C ASN A 165 -2.62 13.39 9.75
N VAL A 166 -2.69 12.96 8.47
CA VAL A 166 -2.00 11.78 7.94
C VAL A 166 -0.83 12.19 7.07
#